data_1f1e28b63e77bb14871e3d64da7c03c5
#
_entry.id   1f1e28b63e77bb14871e3d64da7c03c5
#
_cell.length_a   1.000
_cell.length_b   1.000
_cell.length_c   1.000
_cell.angle_alpha   90.00
_cell.angle_beta   90.00
_cell.angle_gamma   90.00
#
_symmetry.space_group_name_H-M   'P 1'
#
loop_
_entity.id
_entity.type
_entity.pdbx_description
1 polymer ?
#
loop_
_entity_poly.entity_id
_entity_poly.type
_entity_poly.pdbx_seq_one_letter_code
_entity_poly.pdbx_strand_id
1 'polypeptide(L)'
;MFGATKPEQGYVLALECIASKQTPLSWKKSNHLIGGNITMKSESMLAGLMDAGWDVDWIQFDAIAAIADFSKGAKKVRVSFTAEDAKQAGLIPAKPGSGWAKFPAEMLRARLISKATRMLDPRITQGRYTPEDVADFATSPTPAPTAPTRQTVNVTPEPAFSLVEKLEQILEPHSDIANAFLLSKNLIKEGQNFRDVSTKVANMIIADSDSFLIKAKAFSEPTIE
;
A
#
# COMPACT_ATOMS: atom_id res chain seq x y z
N MET A 1 -32.93 2.37 12.99
CA MET A 1 -31.96 3.28 13.67
C MET A 1 -30.59 2.64 13.49
N PHE A 2 -29.53 3.34 13.31
CA PHE A 2 -28.14 2.84 13.07
C PHE A 2 -27.87 2.11 11.75
N GLY A 3 -28.78 2.07 10.78
CA GLY A 3 -28.60 1.37 9.50
C GLY A 3 -28.84 -0.16 9.56
N ALA A 4 -29.16 -0.71 10.73
CA ALA A 4 -29.57 -2.10 10.83
C ALA A 4 -30.97 -2.26 10.22
N THR A 5 -31.08 -3.19 9.27
CA THR A 5 -32.34 -3.54 8.58
C THR A 5 -32.87 -4.90 9.03
N LYS A 6 -32.04 -5.69 9.74
CA LYS A 6 -32.37 -7.02 10.25
C LYS A 6 -32.03 -7.12 11.73
N PRO A 7 -32.78 -7.92 12.54
CA PRO A 7 -32.52 -8.11 13.97
C PRO A 7 -31.08 -8.56 14.26
N GLU A 8 -30.52 -9.45 13.46
CA GLU A 8 -29.16 -10.00 13.63
C GLU A 8 -28.11 -8.90 13.56
N GLN A 9 -28.31 -7.91 12.69
CA GLN A 9 -27.44 -6.74 12.60
C GLN A 9 -27.50 -5.87 13.87
N GLY A 10 -28.68 -5.80 14.50
CA GLY A 10 -28.86 -5.13 15.78
C GLY A 10 -28.08 -5.80 16.91
N TYR A 11 -28.07 -7.13 16.95
CA TYR A 11 -27.27 -7.89 17.93
C TYR A 11 -25.76 -7.66 17.73
N VAL A 12 -25.28 -7.73 16.48
CA VAL A 12 -23.86 -7.47 16.16
C VAL A 12 -23.46 -6.06 16.61
N LEU A 13 -24.30 -5.05 16.33
CA LEU A 13 -24.04 -3.68 16.77
C LEU A 13 -24.03 -3.54 18.29
N ALA A 14 -24.91 -4.24 19.00
CA ALA A 14 -24.92 -4.23 20.47
C ALA A 14 -23.62 -4.85 21.03
N LEU A 15 -23.20 -5.99 20.50
CA LEU A 15 -21.93 -6.63 20.87
C LEU A 15 -20.73 -5.74 20.57
N GLU A 16 -20.71 -5.07 19.43
CA GLU A 16 -19.67 -4.13 19.04
C GLU A 16 -19.60 -2.93 20.00
N CYS A 17 -20.75 -2.37 20.39
CA CYS A 17 -20.82 -1.29 21.38
C CYS A 17 -20.29 -1.73 22.74
N ILE A 18 -20.61 -2.95 23.18
CA ILE A 18 -20.11 -3.53 24.42
C ILE A 18 -18.60 -3.73 24.34
N ALA A 19 -18.11 -4.35 23.29
CA ALA A 19 -16.68 -4.63 23.08
C ALA A 19 -15.84 -3.34 23.02
N SER A 20 -16.35 -2.31 22.32
CA SER A 20 -15.69 -1.01 22.21
C SER A 20 -15.91 -0.10 23.42
N LYS A 21 -16.71 -0.54 24.43
CA LYS A 21 -17.10 0.26 25.61
C LYS A 21 -17.73 1.60 25.24
N GLN A 22 -18.49 1.63 24.15
CA GLN A 22 -19.18 2.82 23.65
C GLN A 22 -20.69 2.70 23.78
N THR A 23 -21.36 3.82 24.06
CA THR A 23 -22.82 3.84 23.90
C THR A 23 -23.19 3.79 22.43
N PRO A 24 -24.38 3.27 22.05
CA PRO A 24 -24.83 3.25 20.67
C PRO A 24 -24.80 4.61 19.98
N LEU A 25 -25.11 5.70 20.70
CA LEU A 25 -25.05 7.06 20.18
C LEU A 25 -23.60 7.52 19.93
N SER A 26 -22.68 7.21 20.83
CA SER A 26 -21.26 7.50 20.66
C SER A 26 -20.68 6.71 19.47
N TRP A 27 -21.00 5.43 19.40
CA TRP A 27 -20.58 4.57 18.29
C TRP A 27 -21.04 5.12 16.93
N LYS A 28 -22.29 5.58 16.81
CA LYS A 28 -22.84 6.16 15.58
C LYS A 28 -22.12 7.44 15.13
N LYS A 29 -21.52 8.20 16.05
CA LYS A 29 -20.76 9.39 15.66
C LYS A 29 -19.56 9.03 14.77
N SER A 30 -18.91 7.91 15.05
CA SER A 30 -17.68 7.47 14.39
C SER A 30 -17.91 6.43 13.28
N ASN A 31 -19.04 5.70 13.35
CA ASN A 31 -19.26 4.54 12.49
C ASN A 31 -20.62 4.61 11.78
N HIS A 32 -20.74 3.80 10.71
CA HIS A 32 -21.99 3.49 10.03
C HIS A 32 -22.11 2.00 9.78
N LEU A 33 -23.33 1.52 9.63
CA LEU A 33 -23.61 0.20 9.07
C LEU A 33 -24.13 0.39 7.64
N ILE A 34 -23.38 -0.11 6.64
CA ILE A 34 -23.72 0.00 5.24
C ILE A 34 -23.62 -1.38 4.61
N GLY A 35 -24.72 -1.87 4.01
CA GLY A 35 -24.75 -3.19 3.36
C GLY A 35 -24.39 -4.36 4.28
N GLY A 36 -24.60 -4.22 5.60
CA GLY A 36 -24.18 -5.20 6.60
C GLY A 36 -22.74 -5.05 7.11
N ASN A 37 -21.97 -4.14 6.53
CA ASN A 37 -20.59 -3.87 6.94
C ASN A 37 -20.51 -2.69 7.90
N ILE A 38 -19.74 -2.85 8.98
CA ILE A 38 -19.39 -1.73 9.86
C ILE A 38 -18.31 -0.91 9.17
N THR A 39 -18.61 0.36 8.95
CA THR A 39 -17.69 1.33 8.31
C THR A 39 -17.31 2.40 9.32
N MET A 40 -16.09 2.94 9.19
CA MET A 40 -15.61 4.05 10.00
C MET A 40 -15.56 5.32 9.15
N LYS A 41 -16.05 6.44 9.68
CA LYS A 41 -15.99 7.73 8.99
C LYS A 41 -14.55 8.19 8.82
N SER A 42 -14.24 8.80 7.68
CA SER A 42 -12.90 9.34 7.41
C SER A 42 -12.46 10.37 8.45
N GLU A 43 -13.39 11.23 8.94
CA GLU A 43 -13.10 12.17 10.01
C GLU A 43 -12.70 11.48 11.31
N SER A 44 -13.30 10.33 11.62
CA SER A 44 -12.94 9.55 12.82
C SER A 44 -11.59 8.85 12.66
N MET A 45 -11.24 8.45 11.43
CA MET A 45 -9.90 7.94 11.13
C MET A 45 -8.86 9.05 11.30
N LEU A 46 -9.14 10.25 10.81
CA LEU A 46 -8.26 11.41 10.97
C LEU A 46 -8.09 11.78 12.44
N ALA A 47 -9.18 11.84 13.20
CA ALA A 47 -9.13 12.09 14.65
C ALA A 47 -8.27 11.02 15.35
N GLY A 48 -8.42 9.75 14.98
CA GLY A 48 -7.57 8.66 15.51
C GLY A 48 -6.09 8.83 15.20
N LEU A 49 -5.73 9.36 14.02
CA LEU A 49 -4.33 9.71 13.71
C LEU A 49 -3.83 10.84 14.60
N MET A 50 -4.64 11.87 14.79
CA MET A 50 -4.28 13.00 15.67
C MET A 50 -4.14 12.55 17.13
N ASP A 51 -5.04 11.71 17.62
CA ASP A 51 -4.96 11.11 18.95
C ASP A 51 -3.72 10.21 19.11
N ALA A 52 -3.28 9.57 18.02
CA ALA A 52 -2.04 8.80 17.98
C ALA A 52 -0.78 9.69 17.88
N GLY A 53 -0.93 11.02 17.89
CA GLY A 53 0.15 12.01 17.87
C GLY A 53 0.69 12.34 16.48
N TRP A 54 -0.12 12.17 15.44
CA TRP A 54 0.17 12.65 14.10
C TRP A 54 -0.41 14.04 13.90
N ASP A 55 0.40 14.97 13.44
CA ASP A 55 -0.05 16.28 12.94
C ASP A 55 -0.33 16.18 11.44
N VAL A 56 -1.30 16.96 10.96
CA VAL A 56 -1.73 16.97 9.56
C VAL A 56 -1.68 18.38 9.00
N ASP A 57 -0.88 18.56 7.96
CA ASP A 57 -0.74 19.81 7.21
C ASP A 57 -1.28 19.62 5.79
N TRP A 58 -2.37 20.31 5.47
CA TRP A 58 -3.03 20.22 4.16
C TRP A 58 -2.31 21.10 3.15
N ILE A 59 -1.71 20.46 2.14
CA ILE A 59 -0.98 21.15 1.06
C ILE A 59 -1.93 21.55 -0.07
N GLN A 60 -2.86 20.64 -0.43
CA GLN A 60 -3.86 20.86 -1.46
C GLN A 60 -5.15 20.15 -1.09
N PHE A 61 -6.28 20.82 -1.32
CA PHE A 61 -7.60 20.28 -1.09
C PHE A 61 -8.59 20.91 -2.08
N ASP A 62 -8.77 20.25 -3.22
CA ASP A 62 -9.67 20.67 -4.28
C ASP A 62 -10.23 19.46 -5.07
N ALA A 63 -10.94 19.71 -6.17
CA ALA A 63 -11.52 18.66 -7.00
C ALA A 63 -10.49 17.90 -7.87
N ILE A 64 -9.22 18.34 -7.89
CA ILE A 64 -8.15 17.74 -8.67
C ILE A 64 -7.30 16.84 -7.78
N ALA A 65 -6.99 17.28 -6.57
CA ALA A 65 -6.15 16.52 -5.65
C ALA A 65 -6.44 16.84 -4.18
N ALA A 66 -6.29 15.84 -3.34
CA ALA A 66 -6.08 15.99 -1.92
C ALA A 66 -4.63 15.59 -1.62
N ILE A 67 -3.86 16.48 -0.98
CA ILE A 67 -2.46 16.27 -0.61
C ILE A 67 -2.25 16.78 0.79
N ALA A 68 -1.68 15.95 1.66
CA ALA A 68 -1.35 16.34 3.03
C ALA A 68 -0.02 15.74 3.48
N ASP A 69 0.67 16.49 4.33
CA ASP A 69 1.84 16.03 5.06
C ASP A 69 1.40 15.59 6.46
N PHE A 70 1.74 14.37 6.80
CA PHE A 70 1.54 13.80 8.13
C PHE A 70 2.88 13.77 8.84
N SER A 71 2.95 14.34 10.04
CA SER A 71 4.19 14.40 10.82
C SER A 71 4.00 13.86 12.25
N LYS A 72 5.04 13.17 12.74
CA LYS A 72 5.09 12.68 14.12
C LYS A 72 6.54 12.65 14.58
N GLY A 73 6.91 13.58 15.46
CA GLY A 73 8.32 13.79 15.82
C GLY A 73 9.17 14.14 14.59
N ALA A 74 10.23 13.41 14.36
CA ALA A 74 11.11 13.60 13.19
C ALA A 74 10.56 12.96 11.88
N LYS A 75 9.52 12.13 11.98
CA LYS A 75 8.95 11.44 10.81
C LYS A 75 7.96 12.36 10.10
N LYS A 76 8.16 12.55 8.80
CA LYS A 76 7.22 13.28 7.92
C LYS A 76 6.91 12.43 6.70
N VAL A 77 5.63 12.29 6.37
CA VAL A 77 5.15 11.46 5.25
C VAL A 77 4.11 12.25 4.48
N ARG A 78 4.38 12.47 3.19
CA ARG A 78 3.39 13.06 2.28
C ARG A 78 2.49 11.97 1.72
N VAL A 79 1.18 12.19 1.81
CA VAL A 79 0.17 11.32 1.22
C VAL A 79 -0.66 12.13 0.26
N SER A 80 -0.99 11.54 -0.89
CA SER A 80 -1.84 12.16 -1.90
C SER A 80 -2.87 11.16 -2.42
N PHE A 81 -4.00 11.69 -2.87
CA PHE A 81 -4.99 11.00 -3.66
C PHE A 81 -5.58 12.00 -4.66
N THR A 82 -5.44 11.70 -5.95
CA THR A 82 -5.76 12.62 -7.04
C THR A 82 -6.99 12.17 -7.82
N ALA A 83 -7.54 13.06 -8.64
CA ALA A 83 -8.61 12.70 -9.59
C ALA A 83 -8.15 11.63 -10.60
N GLU A 84 -6.86 11.60 -10.95
CA GLU A 84 -6.31 10.54 -11.80
C GLU A 84 -6.27 9.19 -11.07
N ASP A 85 -5.88 9.15 -9.78
CA ASP A 85 -5.98 7.94 -8.96
C ASP A 85 -7.43 7.44 -8.90
N ALA A 86 -8.40 8.36 -8.73
CA ALA A 86 -9.82 8.04 -8.71
C ALA A 86 -10.30 7.47 -10.06
N LYS A 87 -9.80 8.00 -11.17
CA LYS A 87 -10.10 7.51 -12.52
C LYS A 87 -9.52 6.11 -12.75
N GLN A 88 -8.28 5.88 -12.36
CA GLN A 88 -7.65 4.55 -12.43
C GLN A 88 -8.38 3.52 -11.57
N ALA A 89 -8.91 3.94 -10.42
CA ALA A 89 -9.74 3.10 -9.56
C ALA A 89 -11.18 2.89 -10.09
N GLY A 90 -11.54 3.47 -11.23
CA GLY A 90 -12.89 3.36 -11.82
C GLY A 90 -13.98 4.17 -11.10
N LEU A 91 -13.60 5.14 -10.27
CA LEU A 91 -14.51 5.99 -9.50
C LEU A 91 -14.99 7.21 -10.32
N ILE A 92 -14.20 7.58 -11.30
CA ILE A 92 -14.49 8.65 -12.27
C ILE A 92 -14.41 8.03 -13.70
N PRO A 93 -15.37 8.34 -14.59
CA PRO A 93 -16.45 9.33 -14.47
C PRO A 93 -17.53 8.89 -13.47
N ALA A 94 -17.94 9.85 -12.65
CA ALA A 94 -18.85 9.60 -11.55
C ALA A 94 -20.30 9.41 -12.04
N LYS A 95 -21.04 8.49 -11.40
CA LYS A 95 -22.49 8.36 -11.66
C LYS A 95 -23.23 9.64 -11.25
N PRO A 96 -24.18 10.12 -12.06
CA PRO A 96 -24.98 11.27 -11.70
C PRO A 96 -25.61 11.11 -10.31
N GLY A 97 -25.53 12.15 -9.49
CA GLY A 97 -26.09 12.15 -8.13
C GLY A 97 -25.24 11.47 -7.06
N SER A 98 -24.13 10.83 -7.42
CA SER A 98 -23.19 10.25 -6.46
C SER A 98 -22.40 11.32 -5.67
N GLY A 99 -21.77 10.94 -4.56
CA GLY A 99 -20.86 11.81 -3.81
C GLY A 99 -19.71 12.34 -4.67
N TRP A 100 -19.15 11.51 -5.53
CA TRP A 100 -18.12 11.88 -6.49
C TRP A 100 -18.53 12.95 -7.49
N ALA A 101 -19.81 12.93 -7.93
CA ALA A 101 -20.33 13.97 -8.82
C ALA A 101 -20.65 15.29 -8.11
N LYS A 102 -21.08 15.22 -6.83
CA LYS A 102 -21.52 16.40 -6.07
C LYS A 102 -20.39 17.07 -5.28
N PHE A 103 -19.52 16.28 -4.71
CA PHE A 103 -18.50 16.70 -3.75
C PHE A 103 -17.15 16.02 -4.05
N PRO A 104 -16.56 16.23 -5.24
CA PRO A 104 -15.33 15.52 -5.64
C PRO A 104 -14.16 15.79 -4.70
N ALA A 105 -13.98 17.02 -4.22
CA ALA A 105 -12.92 17.38 -3.28
C ALA A 105 -13.03 16.58 -1.96
N GLU A 106 -14.24 16.51 -1.39
CA GLU A 106 -14.49 15.76 -0.15
C GLU A 106 -14.25 14.26 -0.33
N MET A 107 -14.61 13.72 -1.50
CA MET A 107 -14.36 12.32 -1.82
C MET A 107 -12.87 12.03 -1.94
N LEU A 108 -12.09 12.90 -2.59
CA LEU A 108 -10.63 12.79 -2.65
C LEU A 108 -10.01 12.86 -1.25
N ARG A 109 -10.50 13.80 -0.40
CA ARG A 109 -10.06 13.93 0.98
C ARG A 109 -10.34 12.67 1.80
N ALA A 110 -11.55 12.12 1.73
CA ALA A 110 -11.91 10.91 2.45
C ALA A 110 -11.02 9.73 2.04
N ARG A 111 -10.70 9.59 0.76
CA ARG A 111 -9.79 8.58 0.23
C ARG A 111 -8.36 8.78 0.70
N LEU A 112 -7.87 10.02 0.72
CA LEU A 112 -6.55 10.34 1.24
C LEU A 112 -6.45 9.94 2.72
N ILE A 113 -7.43 10.34 3.55
CA ILE A 113 -7.44 10.01 4.97
C ILE A 113 -7.44 8.49 5.20
N SER A 114 -8.30 7.76 4.49
CA SER A 114 -8.37 6.30 4.54
C SER A 114 -7.03 5.66 4.18
N LYS A 115 -6.41 6.10 3.08
CA LYS A 115 -5.08 5.66 2.64
C LYS A 115 -4.00 5.97 3.68
N ALA A 116 -3.97 7.20 4.18
CA ALA A 116 -3.00 7.64 5.18
C ALA A 116 -3.13 6.83 6.48
N THR A 117 -4.35 6.64 6.99
CA THR A 117 -4.57 5.90 8.23
C THR A 117 -4.10 4.46 8.12
N ARG A 118 -4.42 3.76 7.03
CA ARG A 118 -3.96 2.39 6.80
C ARG A 118 -2.43 2.28 6.66
N MET A 119 -1.79 3.32 6.12
CA MET A 119 -0.34 3.34 5.92
C MET A 119 0.43 3.74 7.18
N LEU A 120 -0.09 4.69 7.96
CA LEU A 120 0.62 5.28 9.10
C LEU A 120 0.34 4.56 10.42
N ASP A 121 -0.93 4.22 10.67
CA ASP A 121 -1.36 3.46 11.84
C ASP A 121 -2.61 2.59 11.55
N PRO A 122 -2.44 1.40 11.00
CA PRO A 122 -3.54 0.52 10.62
C PRO A 122 -4.39 0.04 11.81
N ARG A 123 -3.88 0.16 13.04
CA ARG A 123 -4.62 -0.20 14.26
C ARG A 123 -5.86 0.65 14.47
N ILE A 124 -5.86 1.90 13.94
CA ILE A 124 -6.99 2.82 14.05
C ILE A 124 -8.20 2.26 13.28
N THR A 125 -7.98 1.75 12.08
CA THR A 125 -9.07 1.23 11.24
C THR A 125 -9.62 -0.10 11.72
N GLN A 126 -8.80 -0.92 12.38
CA GLN A 126 -9.15 -2.28 12.80
C GLN A 126 -9.77 -3.11 11.65
N GLY A 127 -9.30 -2.92 10.42
CA GLY A 127 -9.83 -3.57 9.23
C GLY A 127 -11.13 -2.98 8.67
N ARG A 128 -11.65 -1.90 9.27
CA ARG A 128 -12.86 -1.23 8.76
C ARG A 128 -12.56 -0.37 7.55
N TYR A 129 -13.54 -0.28 6.66
CA TYR A 129 -13.53 0.58 5.50
C TYR A 129 -14.29 1.88 5.78
N THR A 130 -14.08 2.91 4.96
CA THR A 130 -14.93 4.09 4.98
C THR A 130 -16.27 3.82 4.29
N PRO A 131 -17.34 4.61 4.55
CA PRO A 131 -18.59 4.54 3.81
C PRO A 131 -18.39 4.63 2.30
N GLU A 132 -17.47 5.51 1.87
CA GLU A 132 -17.11 5.73 0.47
C GLU A 132 -16.46 4.48 -0.14
N ASP A 133 -15.54 3.80 0.59
CA ASP A 133 -14.91 2.56 0.15
C ASP A 133 -15.96 1.46 -0.12
N VAL A 134 -16.92 1.30 0.82
CA VAL A 134 -17.96 0.27 0.70
C VAL A 134 -18.96 0.58 -0.41
N ALA A 135 -19.28 1.86 -0.64
CA ALA A 135 -20.14 2.27 -1.74
C ALA A 135 -19.52 1.92 -3.09
N ASP A 136 -18.22 2.01 -3.21
CA ASP A 136 -17.51 1.70 -4.44
C ASP A 136 -17.43 0.17 -4.70
N PHE A 137 -17.29 -0.65 -3.64
CA PHE A 137 -17.36 -2.11 -3.79
C PHE A 137 -18.71 -2.59 -4.34
N ALA A 138 -19.80 -1.91 -3.97
CA ALA A 138 -21.13 -2.24 -4.47
C ALA A 138 -21.33 -1.90 -5.95
N THR A 139 -20.48 -1.08 -6.55
CA THR A 139 -20.54 -0.66 -7.95
C THR A 139 -19.56 -1.39 -8.85
N SER A 140 -18.56 -2.07 -8.30
CA SER A 140 -17.68 -2.98 -9.03
C SER A 140 -18.32 -4.36 -9.14
N PRO A 141 -18.25 -5.06 -10.29
CA PRO A 141 -18.65 -6.45 -10.35
C PRO A 141 -17.81 -7.23 -9.33
N THR A 142 -18.49 -7.85 -8.38
CA THR A 142 -17.85 -8.64 -7.31
C THR A 142 -16.89 -9.65 -7.93
N PRO A 143 -15.58 -9.55 -7.72
CA PRO A 143 -14.73 -10.71 -7.89
C PRO A 143 -15.21 -11.75 -6.87
N ALA A 144 -15.46 -12.99 -7.30
CA ALA A 144 -15.75 -14.09 -6.39
C ALA A 144 -14.74 -14.10 -5.25
N PRO A 145 -15.11 -14.52 -4.01
CA PRO A 145 -14.21 -14.54 -2.88
C PRO A 145 -13.06 -15.50 -3.17
N THR A 146 -12.00 -14.97 -3.74
CA THR A 146 -10.70 -15.62 -3.73
C THR A 146 -10.20 -15.51 -2.29
N ALA A 147 -9.84 -16.65 -1.73
CA ALA A 147 -9.17 -16.77 -0.44
C ALA A 147 -8.08 -15.69 -0.33
N PRO A 148 -7.76 -15.19 0.88
CA PRO A 148 -6.85 -14.07 1.06
C PRO A 148 -5.50 -14.42 0.46
N THR A 149 -5.32 -14.06 -0.80
CA THR A 149 -4.01 -13.98 -1.41
C THR A 149 -3.31 -12.87 -0.67
N ARG A 150 -2.31 -13.24 0.10
CA ARG A 150 -1.35 -12.34 0.74
C ARG A 150 -0.97 -11.32 -0.33
N GLN A 151 -1.56 -10.13 -0.28
CA GLN A 151 -1.13 -9.04 -1.12
C GLN A 151 0.30 -8.74 -0.70
N THR A 152 1.22 -9.28 -1.45
CA THR A 152 2.55 -8.70 -1.54
C THR A 152 2.32 -7.25 -1.91
N VAL A 153 2.72 -6.35 -1.01
CA VAL A 153 2.84 -4.94 -1.32
C VAL A 153 3.54 -4.89 -2.68
N ASN A 154 2.81 -4.51 -3.74
CA ASN A 154 3.45 -4.06 -4.94
C ASN A 154 4.18 -2.78 -4.56
N VAL A 155 5.39 -2.94 -4.09
CA VAL A 155 6.43 -1.97 -4.35
C VAL A 155 6.42 -1.89 -5.87
N THR A 156 5.98 -0.78 -6.43
CA THR A 156 6.20 -0.45 -7.83
C THR A 156 7.60 -0.94 -8.14
N PRO A 157 7.81 -1.89 -9.06
CA PRO A 157 9.17 -2.27 -9.39
C PRO A 157 9.81 -0.97 -9.86
N GLU A 158 10.79 -0.52 -9.08
CA GLU A 158 11.75 0.44 -9.58
C GLU A 158 12.14 -0.09 -10.96
N PRO A 159 12.05 0.69 -12.05
CA PRO A 159 12.11 0.15 -13.38
C PRO A 159 13.31 -0.79 -13.48
N ALA A 160 13.14 -1.96 -14.10
CA ALA A 160 14.16 -2.99 -14.23
C ALA A 160 15.51 -2.43 -14.74
N PHE A 161 15.46 -1.28 -15.39
CA PHE A 161 16.56 -0.47 -15.82
C PHE A 161 17.50 -0.06 -14.67
N SER A 162 16.96 0.32 -13.50
CA SER A 162 17.79 0.74 -12.36
C SER A 162 18.53 -0.41 -11.68
N LEU A 163 18.02 -1.62 -11.73
CA LEU A 163 18.69 -2.81 -11.17
C LEU A 163 19.86 -3.26 -12.05
N VAL A 164 19.68 -3.20 -13.36
CA VAL A 164 20.74 -3.54 -14.32
C VAL A 164 21.87 -2.51 -14.24
N GLU A 165 21.54 -1.21 -14.16
CA GLU A 165 22.53 -0.15 -14.00
C GLU A 165 23.34 -0.30 -12.70
N LYS A 166 22.69 -0.62 -11.59
CA LYS A 166 23.39 -0.87 -10.31
C LYS A 166 24.30 -2.10 -10.38
N LEU A 167 23.86 -3.16 -11.05
CA LEU A 167 24.71 -4.35 -11.30
C LEU A 167 25.90 -4.03 -12.20
N GLU A 168 25.68 -3.27 -13.26
CA GLU A 168 26.75 -2.82 -14.14
C GLU A 168 27.80 -2.01 -13.38
N GLN A 169 27.37 -1.05 -12.58
CA GLN A 169 28.27 -0.22 -11.79
C GLN A 169 29.16 -1.06 -10.84
N ILE A 170 28.62 -2.18 -10.29
CA ILE A 170 29.33 -3.05 -9.36
C ILE A 170 30.19 -4.10 -10.10
N LEU A 171 29.65 -4.72 -11.15
CA LEU A 171 30.22 -5.92 -11.76
C LEU A 171 30.99 -5.65 -13.06
N GLU A 172 30.75 -4.55 -13.75
CA GLU A 172 31.42 -4.25 -15.04
C GLU A 172 32.96 -4.27 -14.94
N PRO A 173 33.59 -3.73 -13.87
CA PRO A 173 35.05 -3.85 -13.68
C PRO A 173 35.54 -5.29 -13.49
N HIS A 174 34.65 -6.24 -13.21
CA HIS A 174 34.94 -7.64 -12.89
C HIS A 174 34.04 -8.61 -13.68
N SER A 175 33.57 -8.21 -14.86
CA SER A 175 32.54 -8.91 -15.63
C SER A 175 32.89 -10.37 -15.93
N ASP A 176 34.13 -10.66 -16.32
CA ASP A 176 34.54 -12.02 -16.69
C ASP A 176 34.52 -12.96 -15.49
N ILE A 177 35.03 -12.48 -14.34
CA ILE A 177 35.04 -13.25 -13.08
C ILE A 177 33.63 -13.45 -12.57
N ALA A 178 32.79 -12.41 -12.61
CA ALA A 178 31.40 -12.46 -12.18
C ALA A 178 30.59 -13.45 -13.04
N ASN A 179 30.73 -13.41 -14.36
CA ASN A 179 30.04 -14.31 -15.28
C ASN A 179 30.47 -15.76 -15.08
N ALA A 180 31.76 -16.02 -14.96
CA ALA A 180 32.30 -17.37 -14.70
C ALA A 180 31.77 -17.96 -13.38
N PHE A 181 31.74 -17.13 -12.34
CA PHE A 181 31.20 -17.52 -11.03
C PHE A 181 29.68 -17.78 -11.08
N LEU A 182 28.90 -16.90 -11.71
CA LEU A 182 27.45 -17.07 -11.87
C LEU A 182 27.09 -18.31 -12.67
N LEU A 183 27.86 -18.61 -13.73
CA LEU A 183 27.71 -19.82 -14.54
C LEU A 183 28.00 -21.07 -13.71
N SER A 184 29.08 -21.07 -12.92
CA SER A 184 29.46 -22.19 -12.05
C SER A 184 28.41 -22.50 -10.98
N LYS A 185 27.60 -21.52 -10.59
CA LYS A 185 26.50 -21.65 -9.61
C LYS A 185 25.14 -21.92 -10.26
N ASN A 186 25.09 -22.13 -11.59
CA ASN A 186 23.86 -22.28 -12.38
C ASN A 186 22.86 -21.09 -12.20
N LEU A 187 23.36 -19.90 -11.95
CA LEU A 187 22.56 -18.68 -11.79
C LEU A 187 22.32 -17.96 -13.13
N ILE A 188 23.14 -18.27 -14.15
CA ILE A 188 22.97 -17.92 -15.56
C ILE A 188 23.22 -19.16 -16.42
N LYS A 189 22.78 -19.12 -17.69
CA LYS A 189 23.01 -20.21 -18.67
C LYS A 189 24.19 -19.88 -19.57
N GLU A 190 24.69 -20.87 -20.28
CA GLU A 190 25.72 -20.70 -21.32
C GLU A 190 25.24 -19.66 -22.35
N GLY A 191 26.07 -18.65 -22.64
CA GLY A 191 25.73 -17.52 -23.53
C GLY A 191 24.98 -16.35 -22.85
N GLN A 192 24.66 -16.44 -21.57
CA GLN A 192 24.14 -15.34 -20.77
C GLN A 192 25.26 -14.66 -19.95
N ASN A 193 24.97 -13.43 -19.47
CA ASN A 193 25.89 -12.65 -18.64
C ASN A 193 25.19 -12.16 -17.35
N PHE A 194 25.90 -11.45 -16.49
CA PHE A 194 25.38 -10.93 -15.22
C PHE A 194 24.14 -10.01 -15.39
N ARG A 195 23.89 -9.46 -16.59
CA ARG A 195 22.69 -8.64 -16.88
C ARG A 195 21.42 -9.50 -17.00
N ASP A 196 21.59 -10.79 -17.29
CA ASP A 196 20.49 -11.74 -17.49
C ASP A 196 20.09 -12.48 -16.21
N VAL A 197 20.68 -12.16 -15.06
CA VAL A 197 20.33 -12.76 -13.78
C VAL A 197 18.89 -12.41 -13.37
N SER A 198 18.25 -13.32 -12.63
CA SER A 198 16.92 -13.04 -12.08
C SER A 198 16.96 -11.88 -11.10
N THR A 199 15.85 -11.14 -10.99
CA THR A 199 15.70 -10.00 -10.05
C THR A 199 16.08 -10.36 -8.61
N LYS A 200 15.82 -11.61 -8.20
CA LYS A 200 16.19 -12.11 -6.87
C LYS A 200 17.70 -12.20 -6.70
N VAL A 201 18.41 -12.70 -7.71
CA VAL A 201 19.88 -12.80 -7.71
C VAL A 201 20.52 -11.43 -7.81
N ALA A 202 19.97 -10.54 -8.64
CA ALA A 202 20.42 -9.17 -8.77
C ALA A 202 20.37 -8.42 -7.42
N ASN A 203 19.23 -8.48 -6.72
CA ASN A 203 19.09 -7.86 -5.41
C ASN A 203 20.02 -8.47 -4.35
N MET A 204 20.29 -9.76 -4.40
CA MET A 204 21.23 -10.43 -3.49
C MET A 204 22.67 -9.94 -3.73
N ILE A 205 23.08 -9.78 -4.98
CA ILE A 205 24.41 -9.27 -5.35
C ILE A 205 24.56 -7.80 -4.93
N ILE A 206 23.54 -6.97 -5.17
CA ILE A 206 23.56 -5.55 -4.81
C ILE A 206 23.59 -5.36 -3.28
N ALA A 207 22.89 -6.22 -2.53
CA ALA A 207 22.82 -6.14 -1.07
C ALA A 207 24.15 -6.53 -0.39
N ASP A 208 24.96 -7.39 -1.00
CA ASP A 208 26.24 -7.88 -0.45
C ASP A 208 27.28 -8.05 -1.58
N SER A 209 27.57 -6.94 -2.26
CA SER A 209 28.45 -6.89 -3.41
C SER A 209 29.90 -7.28 -3.08
N ASP A 210 30.39 -6.88 -1.90
CA ASP A 210 31.77 -7.16 -1.46
C ASP A 210 31.98 -8.66 -1.24
N SER A 211 31.07 -9.33 -0.52
CA SER A 211 31.13 -10.78 -0.32
C SER A 211 31.00 -11.54 -1.61
N PHE A 212 30.17 -11.06 -2.54
CA PHE A 212 30.04 -11.69 -3.86
C PHE A 212 31.34 -11.60 -4.65
N LEU A 213 31.96 -10.43 -4.73
CA LEU A 213 33.21 -10.20 -5.45
C LEU A 213 34.37 -10.99 -4.85
N ILE A 214 34.47 -11.10 -3.52
CA ILE A 214 35.48 -11.91 -2.82
C ILE A 214 35.33 -13.38 -3.24
N LYS A 215 34.11 -13.92 -3.23
CA LYS A 215 33.83 -15.32 -3.63
C LYS A 215 34.09 -15.56 -5.12
N ALA A 216 33.77 -14.61 -5.96
CA ALA A 216 34.01 -14.69 -7.40
C ALA A 216 35.50 -14.65 -7.71
N LYS A 217 36.28 -13.79 -7.06
CA LYS A 217 37.75 -13.72 -7.17
C LYS A 217 38.43 -15.01 -6.68
N ALA A 218 38.03 -15.52 -5.53
CA ALA A 218 38.54 -16.78 -4.99
C ALA A 218 38.25 -17.97 -5.91
N PHE A 219 37.18 -17.93 -6.69
CA PHE A 219 36.85 -18.94 -7.68
C PHE A 219 37.75 -18.90 -8.94
N SER A 220 38.24 -17.70 -9.30
CA SER A 220 39.06 -17.48 -10.51
C SER A 220 40.55 -17.65 -10.25
N GLU A 221 41.02 -17.68 -9.01
CA GLU A 221 42.43 -17.95 -8.70
C GLU A 221 42.70 -19.46 -8.82
N PRO A 222 43.64 -19.89 -9.66
CA PRO A 222 44.04 -21.31 -9.73
C PRO A 222 44.67 -21.70 -8.39
N THR A 223 44.15 -22.76 -7.77
CA THR A 223 44.81 -23.43 -6.64
C THR A 223 46.18 -23.89 -7.11
N ILE A 224 47.23 -23.19 -6.70
CA ILE A 224 48.60 -23.66 -6.91
C ILE A 224 48.82 -24.80 -5.91
N GLU A 225 48.76 -26.05 -6.39
CA GLU A 225 49.34 -27.22 -5.72
C GLU A 225 50.87 -27.25 -5.90
#